data_f61eece4b4921916fc78e3ed3391bd23
#
_entry.id   f61eece4b4921916fc78e3ed3391bd23
#
_cell.length_a   1.000
_cell.length_b   1.000
_cell.length_c   1.000
_cell.angle_alpha   90.00
_cell.angle_beta   90.00
_cell.angle_gamma   90.00
#
_symmetry.space_group_name_H-M   'P 1'
#
loop_
_entity.id
_entity.type
_entity.pdbx_description
1 polymer ?
#
loop_
_entity_poly.entity_id
_entity_poly.type
_entity_poly.pdbx_seq_one_letter_code
_entity_poly.pdbx_strand_id
1 'polypeptide(L)'
;MCAARGLQDVLRTNLRPKGTIKMLVSGAGDIKLTKDGNVLLPEMQIQHPTAPLIAKVATAQDDITGDGTTSNVLIIGELLKQADLYISEVLEFHRMHIHVVLYFE
;
A
#
# COMPACT_ATOMS: atom_id res chain seq x y z
N MET A 1 -6.74 2.67 -3.50
CA MET A 1 -6.86 1.34 -2.90
C MET A 1 -5.96 0.30 -3.54
N CYS A 2 -6.11 0.00 -4.82
CA CYS A 2 -5.31 -1.06 -5.48
C CYS A 2 -3.80 -0.86 -5.40
N ALA A 3 -3.31 0.37 -5.53
CA ALA A 3 -1.87 0.67 -5.45
C ALA A 3 -1.29 0.39 -4.05
N ALA A 4 -1.96 0.85 -3.00
CA ALA A 4 -1.51 0.63 -1.63
C ALA A 4 -1.52 -0.86 -1.28
N ARG A 5 -2.53 -1.59 -1.71
CA ARG A 5 -2.62 -3.04 -1.52
C ARG A 5 -1.53 -3.78 -2.27
N GLY A 6 -1.25 -3.42 -3.52
CA GLY A 6 -0.17 -4.01 -4.30
C GLY A 6 1.20 -3.78 -3.65
N LEU A 7 1.49 -2.57 -3.19
CA LEU A 7 2.70 -2.26 -2.45
C LEU A 7 2.79 -3.03 -1.13
N GLN A 8 1.70 -3.12 -0.38
CA GLN A 8 1.61 -3.87 0.86
C GLN A 8 1.90 -5.36 0.65
N ASP A 9 1.30 -5.98 -0.36
CA ASP A 9 1.48 -7.40 -0.65
C ASP A 9 2.93 -7.74 -1.02
N VAL A 10 3.59 -6.87 -1.77
CA VAL A 10 5.01 -7.06 -2.12
C VAL A 10 5.92 -6.86 -0.91
N LEU A 11 5.69 -5.83 -0.10
CA LEU A 11 6.59 -5.47 1.00
C LEU A 11 6.33 -6.24 2.29
N ARG A 12 5.17 -6.88 2.43
CA ARG A 12 4.82 -7.66 3.63
C ARG A 12 5.87 -8.70 4.01
N THR A 13 6.41 -9.40 3.02
CA THR A 13 7.43 -10.43 3.23
C THR A 13 8.83 -9.90 3.49
N ASN A 14 9.02 -8.58 3.41
CA ASN A 14 10.30 -7.93 3.75
C ASN A 14 10.40 -7.57 5.24
N LEU A 15 9.28 -7.61 5.98
CA LEU A 15 9.25 -7.24 7.40
C LEU A 15 10.07 -8.22 8.23
N ARG A 16 10.93 -7.67 9.11
CA ARG A 16 11.77 -8.45 10.03
C ARG A 16 10.94 -9.12 11.14
N PRO A 17 11.44 -10.20 11.76
CA PRO A 17 12.79 -10.77 11.67
C PRO A 17 13.01 -11.76 10.51
N LYS A 18 11.97 -12.23 9.86
CA LYS A 18 12.04 -13.23 8.77
C LYS A 18 11.89 -12.61 7.38
N GLY A 19 12.42 -11.40 7.20
CA GLY A 19 12.31 -10.69 5.92
C GLY A 19 13.03 -11.41 4.77
N THR A 20 12.37 -11.51 3.62
CA THR A 20 12.91 -12.11 2.41
C THR A 20 13.59 -11.07 1.51
N ILE A 21 14.62 -11.51 0.79
CA ILE A 21 15.27 -10.70 -0.25
C ILE A 21 14.40 -10.74 -1.52
N LYS A 22 14.22 -9.59 -2.14
CA LYS A 22 13.55 -9.46 -3.45
C LYS A 22 14.58 -9.36 -4.56
N MET A 23 14.26 -9.98 -5.68
CA MET A 23 15.03 -9.86 -6.91
C MET A 23 14.27 -8.95 -7.87
N LEU A 24 14.90 -7.86 -8.26
CA LEU A 24 14.41 -6.96 -9.30
C LEU A 24 15.19 -7.23 -10.57
N VAL A 25 14.48 -7.46 -11.66
CA VAL A 25 15.06 -7.65 -12.99
C VAL A 25 14.62 -6.49 -13.88
N SER A 26 15.58 -5.71 -14.36
CA SER A 26 15.29 -4.63 -15.30
C SER A 26 15.00 -5.17 -16.70
N GLY A 27 14.36 -4.35 -17.55
CA GLY A 27 14.15 -4.69 -18.97
C GLY A 27 15.45 -4.89 -19.76
N ALA A 28 16.57 -4.37 -19.26
CA ALA A 28 17.91 -4.58 -19.81
C ALA A 28 18.61 -5.86 -19.33
N GLY A 29 17.96 -6.60 -18.40
CA GLY A 29 18.50 -7.83 -17.84
C GLY A 29 19.36 -7.65 -16.58
N ASP A 30 19.49 -6.44 -16.06
CA ASP A 30 20.20 -6.19 -14.80
C ASP A 30 19.42 -6.76 -13.63
N ILE A 31 20.13 -7.41 -12.71
CA ILE A 31 19.57 -8.04 -11.52
C ILE A 31 19.99 -7.25 -10.28
N LYS A 32 19.01 -6.82 -9.48
CA LYS A 32 19.24 -6.14 -8.21
C LYS A 32 18.56 -6.92 -7.08
N LEU A 33 19.35 -7.31 -6.09
CA LEU A 33 18.88 -8.04 -4.92
C LEU A 33 18.80 -7.10 -3.72
N THR A 34 17.65 -6.98 -3.11
CA THR A 34 17.47 -6.14 -1.92
C THR A 34 16.29 -6.59 -1.08
N LYS A 35 16.32 -6.27 0.19
CA LYS A 35 15.18 -6.36 1.13
C LYS A 35 14.76 -4.99 1.64
N ASP A 36 15.47 -3.95 1.24
CA ASP A 36 15.22 -2.58 1.67
C ASP A 36 14.05 -1.99 0.87
N GLY A 37 13.00 -1.56 1.58
CA GLY A 37 11.84 -0.92 0.97
C GLY A 37 12.19 0.39 0.27
N ASN A 38 13.17 1.14 0.78
CA ASN A 38 13.61 2.39 0.16
C ASN A 38 14.28 2.16 -1.22
N VAL A 39 14.92 1.02 -1.41
CA VAL A 39 15.48 0.62 -2.71
C VAL A 39 14.41 0.02 -3.62
N LEU A 40 13.48 -0.76 -3.05
CA LEU A 40 12.43 -1.45 -3.82
C LEU A 40 11.40 -0.49 -4.39
N LEU A 41 10.91 0.46 -3.59
CA LEU A 41 9.80 1.33 -3.96
C LEU A 41 10.04 2.18 -5.22
N PRO A 42 11.22 2.84 -5.40
CA PRO A 42 11.49 3.59 -6.61
C PRO A 42 11.65 2.72 -7.86
N GLU A 43 12.15 1.50 -7.69
CA GLU A 43 12.39 0.56 -8.79
C GLU A 43 11.12 -0.18 -9.24
N MET A 44 10.11 -0.23 -8.38
CA MET A 44 8.84 -0.86 -8.72
C MET A 44 8.02 0.03 -9.66
N GLN A 45 7.90 -0.40 -10.91
CA GLN A 45 7.09 0.28 -11.93
C GLN A 45 5.59 -0.02 -11.72
N ILE A 46 5.01 0.54 -10.69
CA ILE A 46 3.56 0.43 -10.47
C ILE A 46 2.87 1.55 -11.25
N GLN A 47 2.07 1.19 -12.23
CA GLN A 47 1.32 2.12 -13.08
C GLN A 47 0.06 2.65 -12.40
N HIS A 48 0.22 3.25 -11.23
CA HIS A 48 -0.88 3.89 -10.53
C HIS A 48 -0.41 5.23 -9.96
N PRO A 49 -1.17 6.32 -10.14
CA PRO A 49 -0.73 7.66 -9.76
C PRO A 49 -0.50 7.83 -8.25
N THR A 50 -1.12 7.00 -7.40
CA THR A 50 -0.95 7.03 -5.94
C THR A 50 0.32 6.30 -5.48
N ALA A 51 0.86 5.36 -6.24
CA ALA A 51 2.03 4.58 -5.84
C ALA A 51 3.28 5.44 -5.63
N PRO A 52 3.63 6.40 -6.51
CA PRO A 52 4.74 7.32 -6.27
C PRO A 52 4.55 8.19 -5.02
N LEU A 53 3.33 8.55 -4.68
CA LEU A 53 3.03 9.33 -3.47
C LEU A 53 3.32 8.51 -2.21
N ILE A 54 2.89 7.27 -2.16
CA ILE A 54 3.19 6.34 -1.05
C ILE A 54 4.69 6.11 -0.93
N ALA A 55 5.38 5.93 -2.05
CA ALA A 55 6.83 5.77 -2.08
C ALA A 55 7.55 7.00 -1.51
N LYS A 56 7.12 8.21 -1.85
CA LYS A 56 7.70 9.45 -1.30
C LYS A 56 7.53 9.56 0.21
N VAL A 57 6.37 9.19 0.75
CA VAL A 57 6.14 9.18 2.20
C VAL A 57 7.07 8.19 2.90
N ALA A 58 7.24 7.00 2.33
CA ALA A 58 8.13 5.98 2.86
C ALA A 58 9.61 6.42 2.79
N THR A 59 10.03 7.06 1.70
CA THR A 59 11.38 7.63 1.57
C THR A 59 11.63 8.75 2.58
N ALA A 60 10.66 9.64 2.80
CA ALA A 60 10.77 10.70 3.80
C ALA A 60 10.95 10.12 5.22
N GLN A 61 10.31 9.00 5.52
CA GLN A 61 10.53 8.29 6.79
C GLN A 61 11.97 7.79 6.91
N ASP A 62 12.51 7.21 5.85
CA ASP A 62 13.88 6.71 5.81
C ASP A 62 14.90 7.84 5.95
N ASP A 63 14.68 8.97 5.27
CA ASP A 63 15.55 10.14 5.33
C ASP A 63 15.69 10.71 6.76
N ILE A 64 14.65 10.60 7.57
CA ILE A 64 14.64 11.13 8.94
C ILE A 64 15.19 10.11 9.95
N THR A 65 14.82 8.83 9.81
CA THR A 65 15.09 7.80 10.83
C THR A 65 16.06 6.71 10.37
N GLY A 66 16.32 6.58 9.08
CA GLY A 66 17.10 5.50 8.48
C GLY A 66 16.44 4.12 8.57
N ASP A 67 15.15 4.04 8.94
CA ASP A 67 14.41 2.79 9.09
C ASP A 67 12.90 3.02 8.97
N GLY A 68 12.12 1.93 8.96
CA GLY A 68 10.67 1.97 9.04
C GLY A 68 9.96 2.08 7.69
N THR A 69 10.65 2.09 6.57
CA THR A 69 10.08 2.20 5.21
C THR A 69 9.02 1.14 4.95
N THR A 70 9.34 -0.12 5.19
CA THR A 70 8.41 -1.25 5.01
C THR A 70 7.21 -1.14 5.95
N SER A 71 7.44 -0.84 7.21
CA SER A 71 6.38 -0.68 8.22
C SER A 71 5.42 0.46 7.84
N ASN A 72 5.95 1.57 7.35
CA ASN A 72 5.17 2.72 6.90
C ASN A 72 4.21 2.35 5.76
N VAL A 73 4.70 1.66 4.74
CA VAL A 73 3.87 1.19 3.62
C VAL A 73 2.80 0.20 4.08
N LEU A 74 3.13 -0.72 4.98
CA LEU A 74 2.17 -1.67 5.53
C LEU A 74 1.06 -0.98 6.33
N ILE A 75 1.40 0.02 7.13
CA ILE A 75 0.43 0.83 7.88
C ILE A 75 -0.49 1.60 6.93
N ILE A 76 0.07 2.27 5.92
CA ILE A 76 -0.72 2.98 4.90
C ILE A 76 -1.69 2.03 4.22
N GLY A 77 -1.23 0.86 3.79
CA GLY A 77 -2.07 -0.15 3.13
C GLY A 77 -3.21 -0.62 4.03
N GLU A 78 -2.95 -0.88 5.30
CA GLU A 78 -3.98 -1.32 6.25
C GLU A 78 -4.97 -0.21 6.59
N LEU A 79 -4.52 1.02 6.80
CA LEU A 79 -5.41 2.17 7.05
C LEU A 79 -6.36 2.41 5.89
N LEU A 80 -5.86 2.36 4.65
CA LEU A 80 -6.69 2.54 3.46
C LEU A 80 -7.68 1.38 3.28
N LYS A 81 -7.29 0.15 3.58
CA LYS A 81 -8.17 -1.00 3.57
C LYS A 81 -9.31 -0.86 4.57
N GLN A 82 -9.01 -0.47 5.80
CA GLN A 82 -10.03 -0.25 6.84
C GLN A 82 -10.96 0.92 6.46
N ALA A 83 -10.42 2.02 5.93
CA ALA A 83 -11.22 3.15 5.45
C ALA A 83 -12.20 2.72 4.35
N ASP A 84 -11.77 1.87 3.42
CA ASP A 84 -12.61 1.35 2.35
C ASP A 84 -13.77 0.50 2.87
N LEU A 85 -13.51 -0.35 3.86
CA LEU A 85 -14.54 -1.14 4.53
C LEU A 85 -15.59 -0.25 5.21
N TYR A 86 -15.16 0.75 5.97
CA TYR A 86 -16.08 1.69 6.63
C TYR A 86 -16.91 2.52 5.63
N ILE A 87 -16.30 2.98 4.54
CA ILE A 87 -17.02 3.70 3.48
C ILE A 87 -18.09 2.80 2.86
N SER A 88 -17.76 1.55 2.59
CA SER A 88 -18.71 0.57 2.05
C SER A 88 -19.88 0.32 2.99
N GLU A 89 -19.64 0.16 4.28
CA GLU A 89 -20.68 -0.01 5.31
C GLU A 89 -21.58 1.21 5.42
N VAL A 90 -21.02 2.42 5.41
CA VAL A 90 -21.81 3.66 5.47
C VAL A 90 -22.68 3.82 4.22
N LEU A 91 -22.16 3.48 3.04
CA LEU A 91 -22.94 3.52 1.79
C LEU A 91 -24.07 2.49 1.79
N GLU A 92 -23.85 1.28 2.31
CA GLU A 92 -24.90 0.28 2.45
C GLU A 92 -25.99 0.73 3.43
N PHE A 93 -25.59 1.28 4.57
CA PHE A 93 -26.54 1.82 5.56
C PHE A 93 -27.39 2.96 4.96
N HIS A 94 -26.77 3.87 4.22
CA HIS A 94 -27.47 4.97 3.55
C HIS A 94 -28.48 4.46 2.50
N ARG A 95 -28.04 3.48 1.72
CA ARG A 95 -28.89 2.85 0.70
C ARG A 95 -30.08 2.13 1.33
N MET A 96 -29.87 1.43 2.43
CA MET A 96 -30.93 0.76 3.18
C MET A 96 -31.91 1.75 3.80
N HIS A 97 -31.41 2.86 4.32
CA HIS A 97 -32.25 3.93 4.88
C HIS A 97 -33.15 4.59 3.82
N ILE A 98 -32.62 4.88 2.64
CA ILE A 98 -33.38 5.40 1.50
C ILE A 98 -34.46 4.39 1.08
N HIS A 99 -34.16 3.12 1.00
CA HIS A 99 -35.13 2.09 0.68
C HIS A 99 -36.27 2.02 1.69
N VAL A 100 -35.97 2.08 2.97
CA VAL A 100 -36.96 2.05 4.04
C VAL A 100 -37.86 3.31 3.97
N VAL A 101 -37.28 4.47 3.78
CA VAL A 101 -38.05 5.73 3.64
C VAL A 101 -38.98 5.68 2.43
N LEU A 102 -38.49 5.19 1.28
CA LEU A 102 -39.33 5.06 0.07
C LEU A 102 -40.43 4.01 0.19
N TYR A 103 -40.26 3.01 1.07
CA TYR A 103 -41.27 1.97 1.29
C TYR A 103 -42.42 2.46 2.18
N PHE A 104 -42.16 3.46 3.03
CA PHE A 104 -43.17 4.01 3.97
C PHE A 104 -43.85 5.29 3.45
N GLU A 105 -43.50 5.82 2.28
CA GLU A 105 -44.21 6.88 1.56
C GLU A 105 -45.16 6.29 0.49
#